data_5b613d1ad89950878e81ba7d1db76a5f
#
_entry.id   5b613d1ad89950878e81ba7d1db76a5f
#
_cell.length_a   1.000
_cell.length_b   1.000
_cell.length_c   1.000
_cell.angle_alpha   90.00
_cell.angle_beta   90.00
_cell.angle_gamma   90.00
#
_symmetry.space_group_name_H-M   'P 1'
#
loop_
_entity.id
_entity.type
_entity.pdbx_description
1 polymer ?
#
loop_
_entity_poly.entity_id
_entity_poly.type
_entity_poly.pdbx_seq_one_letter_code
_entity_poly.pdbx_strand_id
1 'polypeptide(L)'
;MSDRIKGSALTMGGAACWGVSGCMGQYLFTREGMDSTWLVPIRLFLAGLILCGFFFIKDRKTLFDPWNIKKNPRNAIDLLVYGLAGVSCCQFTYFLTIQLSSAGMGTILQDVSPVIILLVVCIQQKRGPRVFEIFSIVLALVGVFLITTHGSLTGLAVSPAALVSGIVSACCVAIYTMWPKKLQEQYPTPMLQGWAFLMGGIMFALIFRPWQIDYVPTAMGAFGIFTVVVLGNVLAFSLYMSGVPLIGPQKASLYSFAEPVTAAIISTLVLGSPFTLWDALGFGCIFLMLVLLSLPTKQKN
;
A
#
# COMPACT_ATOMS: atom_id res chain seq x y z
N MET A 1 -10.12 28.15 -2.97
CA MET A 1 -9.37 27.28 -2.04
C MET A 1 -7.91 27.33 -2.50
N SER A 2 -6.95 27.63 -1.63
CA SER A 2 -5.56 27.66 -2.06
C SER A 2 -5.13 26.26 -2.55
N ASP A 3 -4.23 26.19 -3.55
CA ASP A 3 -3.74 24.91 -4.10
C ASP A 3 -3.19 23.99 -3.01
N ARG A 4 -2.61 24.58 -1.98
CA ARG A 4 -2.11 23.84 -0.80
C ARG A 4 -3.24 23.14 -0.04
N ILE A 5 -4.38 23.81 0.22
CA ILE A 5 -5.52 23.22 0.91
C ILE A 5 -6.15 22.12 0.05
N LYS A 6 -6.30 22.40 -1.26
CA LYS A 6 -6.81 21.42 -2.23
C LYS A 6 -5.92 20.18 -2.29
N GLY A 7 -4.61 20.35 -2.39
CA GLY A 7 -3.66 19.25 -2.43
C GLY A 7 -3.68 18.41 -1.15
N SER A 8 -3.72 19.04 0.03
CA SER A 8 -3.84 18.35 1.31
C SER A 8 -5.14 17.55 1.41
N ALA A 9 -6.27 18.14 1.03
CA ALA A 9 -7.57 17.47 1.06
C ALA A 9 -7.63 16.27 0.12
N LEU A 10 -7.09 16.40 -1.10
CA LEU A 10 -7.02 15.30 -2.08
C LEU A 10 -6.15 14.15 -1.58
N THR A 11 -4.97 14.46 -1.04
CA THR A 11 -4.03 13.45 -0.55
C THR A 11 -4.58 12.71 0.68
N MET A 12 -5.10 13.46 1.67
CA MET A 12 -5.73 12.86 2.86
C MET A 12 -6.98 12.05 2.50
N GLY A 13 -7.82 12.58 1.60
CA GLY A 13 -9.01 11.89 1.12
C GLY A 13 -8.68 10.58 0.40
N GLY A 14 -7.65 10.58 -0.45
CA GLY A 14 -7.16 9.38 -1.10
C GLY A 14 -6.66 8.34 -0.09
N ALA A 15 -5.86 8.76 0.89
CA ALA A 15 -5.36 7.89 1.95
C ALA A 15 -6.51 7.34 2.83
N ALA A 16 -7.47 8.17 3.20
CA ALA A 16 -8.66 7.70 3.93
C ALA A 16 -9.47 6.67 3.13
N CYS A 17 -9.58 6.84 1.81
CA CYS A 17 -10.22 5.85 0.93
C CYS A 17 -9.48 4.50 0.95
N TRP A 18 -8.15 4.48 1.05
CA TRP A 18 -7.40 3.24 1.25
C TRP A 18 -7.75 2.58 2.59
N GLY A 19 -7.82 3.35 3.67
CA GLY A 19 -8.23 2.85 4.99
C GLY A 19 -9.64 2.24 4.97
N VAL A 20 -10.61 2.92 4.34
CA VAL A 20 -11.97 2.38 4.14
C VAL A 20 -11.93 1.09 3.32
N SER A 21 -11.14 1.05 2.24
CA SER A 21 -10.99 -0.14 1.40
C SER A 21 -10.38 -1.32 2.17
N GLY A 22 -9.38 -1.07 3.03
CA GLY A 22 -8.79 -2.07 3.91
C GLY A 22 -9.81 -2.64 4.89
N CYS A 23 -10.62 -1.78 5.51
CA CYS A 23 -11.71 -2.22 6.39
C CYS A 23 -12.81 -3.00 5.66
N MET A 24 -13.13 -2.60 4.42
CA MET A 24 -14.05 -3.38 3.60
C MET A 24 -13.45 -4.75 3.27
N GLY A 25 -12.16 -4.84 2.98
CA GLY A 25 -11.45 -6.13 2.84
C GLY A 25 -11.55 -6.97 4.11
N GLN A 26 -11.31 -6.39 5.29
CA GLN A 26 -11.49 -7.08 6.56
C GLN A 26 -12.93 -7.57 6.75
N TYR A 27 -13.93 -6.76 6.42
CA TYR A 27 -15.34 -7.17 6.46
C TYR A 27 -15.59 -8.39 5.55
N LEU A 28 -15.09 -8.35 4.31
CA LEU A 28 -15.22 -9.45 3.36
C LEU A 28 -14.60 -10.75 3.88
N PHE A 29 -13.47 -10.67 4.55
CA PHE A 29 -12.81 -11.84 5.14
C PHE A 29 -13.55 -12.37 6.37
N THR A 30 -14.00 -11.47 7.27
CA THR A 30 -14.54 -11.88 8.58
C THR A 30 -16.03 -12.18 8.57
N ARG A 31 -16.81 -11.52 7.70
CA ARG A 31 -18.28 -11.63 7.68
C ARG A 31 -18.81 -12.37 6.46
N GLU A 32 -18.17 -12.21 5.32
CA GLU A 32 -18.56 -12.85 4.07
C GLU A 32 -17.81 -14.17 3.81
N GLY A 33 -16.82 -14.53 4.67
CA GLY A 33 -16.04 -15.75 4.53
C GLY A 33 -15.16 -15.79 3.29
N MET A 34 -14.86 -14.63 2.70
CA MET A 34 -14.01 -14.52 1.53
C MET A 34 -12.55 -14.75 1.91
N ASP A 35 -11.76 -15.30 1.01
CA ASP A 35 -10.32 -15.49 1.19
C ASP A 35 -9.52 -14.49 0.35
N SER A 36 -8.34 -14.09 0.84
CA SER A 36 -7.45 -13.18 0.10
C SER A 36 -6.98 -13.77 -1.22
N THR A 37 -6.84 -15.11 -1.31
CA THR A 37 -6.47 -15.82 -2.54
C THR A 37 -7.58 -15.77 -3.60
N TRP A 38 -8.83 -15.53 -3.19
CA TRP A 38 -9.95 -15.29 -4.08
C TRP A 38 -10.12 -13.81 -4.41
N LEU A 39 -10.11 -12.95 -3.39
CA LEU A 39 -10.39 -11.51 -3.53
C LEU A 39 -9.31 -10.78 -4.32
N VAL A 40 -8.03 -11.00 -3.99
CA VAL A 40 -6.92 -10.19 -4.53
C VAL A 40 -6.75 -10.34 -6.04
N PRO A 41 -6.78 -11.56 -6.63
CA PRO A 41 -6.73 -11.71 -8.08
C PRO A 41 -7.84 -10.93 -8.80
N ILE A 42 -9.07 -11.06 -8.31
CA ILE A 42 -10.26 -10.46 -8.92
C ILE A 42 -10.20 -8.93 -8.83
N ARG A 43 -9.90 -8.39 -7.63
CA ARG A 43 -9.84 -6.94 -7.45
C ARG A 43 -8.74 -6.28 -8.29
N LEU A 44 -7.56 -6.91 -8.36
CA LEU A 44 -6.45 -6.41 -9.17
C LEU A 44 -6.79 -6.47 -10.66
N PHE A 45 -7.34 -7.60 -11.12
CA PHE A 45 -7.72 -7.76 -12.50
C PHE A 45 -8.76 -6.72 -12.94
N LEU A 46 -9.82 -6.54 -12.17
CA LEU A 46 -10.87 -5.55 -12.46
C LEU A 46 -10.32 -4.11 -12.42
N ALA A 47 -9.53 -3.75 -11.42
CA ALA A 47 -8.92 -2.43 -11.33
C ALA A 47 -7.95 -2.17 -12.49
N GLY A 48 -7.16 -3.18 -12.86
CA GLY A 48 -6.27 -3.13 -14.01
C GLY A 48 -7.03 -2.93 -15.32
N LEU A 49 -8.15 -3.65 -15.53
CA LEU A 49 -9.02 -3.47 -16.70
C LEU A 49 -9.60 -2.05 -16.76
N ILE A 50 -10.08 -1.50 -15.64
CA ILE A 50 -10.63 -0.14 -15.59
C ILE A 50 -9.57 0.90 -15.96
N LEU A 51 -8.38 0.84 -15.33
CA LEU A 51 -7.31 1.82 -15.58
C LEU A 51 -6.71 1.67 -16.98
N CYS A 52 -6.38 0.45 -17.41
CA CYS A 52 -5.87 0.21 -18.76
C CYS A 52 -6.92 0.53 -19.82
N GLY A 53 -8.21 0.22 -19.58
CA GLY A 53 -9.32 0.57 -20.47
C GLY A 53 -9.47 2.09 -20.63
N PHE A 54 -9.35 2.84 -19.53
CA PHE A 54 -9.36 4.30 -19.60
C PHE A 54 -8.23 4.85 -20.48
N PHE A 55 -6.99 4.37 -20.29
CA PHE A 55 -5.86 4.80 -21.10
C PHE A 55 -5.92 4.27 -22.53
N PHE A 56 -6.52 3.10 -22.77
CA PHE A 56 -6.73 2.58 -24.11
C PHE A 56 -7.62 3.51 -24.94
N ILE A 57 -8.64 4.10 -24.33
CA ILE A 57 -9.52 5.09 -25.00
C ILE A 57 -8.82 6.44 -25.12
N LYS A 58 -8.13 6.88 -24.08
CA LYS A 58 -7.54 8.22 -23.99
C LYS A 58 -6.26 8.37 -24.82
N ASP A 59 -5.32 7.45 -24.68
CA ASP A 59 -4.01 7.44 -25.36
C ASP A 59 -3.44 6.03 -25.49
N ARG A 60 -3.92 5.30 -26.49
CA ARG A 60 -3.49 3.93 -26.77
C ARG A 60 -2.02 3.81 -27.08
N LYS A 61 -1.40 4.82 -27.70
CA LYS A 61 0.03 4.76 -28.07
C LYS A 61 0.89 4.78 -26.83
N THR A 62 0.64 5.70 -25.92
CA THR A 62 1.35 5.79 -24.64
C THR A 62 1.12 4.55 -23.77
N LEU A 63 -0.09 3.96 -23.77
CA LEU A 63 -0.39 2.76 -23.02
C LEU A 63 0.54 1.58 -23.36
N PHE A 64 0.82 1.37 -24.64
CA PHE A 64 1.64 0.24 -25.11
C PHE A 64 3.13 0.57 -25.30
N ASP A 65 3.52 1.85 -25.18
CA ASP A 65 4.91 2.27 -25.38
C ASP A 65 5.92 1.60 -24.42
N PRO A 66 5.63 1.36 -23.11
CA PRO A 66 6.54 0.64 -22.22
C PRO A 66 6.87 -0.78 -22.68
N TRP A 67 5.96 -1.42 -23.43
CA TRP A 67 6.13 -2.76 -23.99
C TRP A 67 6.88 -2.79 -25.31
N ASN A 68 7.25 -1.64 -25.86
CA ASN A 68 7.99 -1.55 -27.10
C ASN A 68 9.47 -1.88 -26.87
N ILE A 69 9.79 -3.19 -26.84
CA ILE A 69 11.12 -3.72 -26.60
C ILE A 69 12.15 -3.20 -27.61
N LYS A 70 11.70 -2.91 -28.85
CA LYS A 70 12.61 -2.34 -29.89
C LYS A 70 13.06 -0.91 -29.55
N LYS A 71 12.22 -0.15 -28.87
CA LYS A 71 12.51 1.24 -28.45
C LYS A 71 13.33 1.27 -27.17
N ASN A 72 12.88 0.55 -26.13
CA ASN A 72 13.57 0.47 -24.86
C ASN A 72 13.22 -0.83 -24.11
N PRO A 73 14.05 -1.88 -24.22
CA PRO A 73 13.78 -3.17 -23.57
C PRO A 73 13.75 -3.07 -22.03
N ARG A 74 14.46 -2.09 -21.47
CA ARG A 74 14.53 -1.89 -20.03
C ARG A 74 13.19 -1.44 -19.44
N ASN A 75 12.40 -0.63 -20.17
CA ASN A 75 11.09 -0.19 -19.69
C ASN A 75 10.14 -1.36 -19.42
N ALA A 76 10.17 -2.39 -20.26
CA ALA A 76 9.36 -3.60 -20.05
C ALA A 76 9.80 -4.36 -18.79
N ILE A 77 11.11 -4.52 -18.58
CA ILE A 77 11.66 -5.16 -17.38
C ILE A 77 11.32 -4.35 -16.12
N ASP A 78 11.53 -3.03 -16.18
CA ASP A 78 11.23 -2.14 -15.06
C ASP A 78 9.72 -2.16 -14.72
N LEU A 79 8.84 -2.25 -15.74
CA LEU A 79 7.41 -2.40 -15.54
C LEU A 79 7.02 -3.75 -14.94
N LEU A 80 7.67 -4.85 -15.35
CA LEU A 80 7.47 -6.18 -14.76
C LEU A 80 7.89 -6.21 -13.29
N VAL A 81 9.07 -5.69 -12.96
CA VAL A 81 9.55 -5.64 -11.57
C VAL A 81 8.63 -4.74 -10.72
N TYR A 82 8.32 -3.54 -11.22
CA TYR A 82 7.38 -2.64 -10.56
C TYR A 82 6.02 -3.30 -10.31
N GLY A 83 5.46 -3.90 -11.36
CA GLY A 83 4.11 -4.46 -11.33
C GLY A 83 4.02 -5.73 -10.50
N LEU A 84 4.87 -6.72 -10.76
CA LEU A 84 4.77 -8.03 -10.12
C LEU A 84 5.43 -8.05 -8.74
N ALA A 85 6.73 -7.76 -8.66
CA ALA A 85 7.46 -7.85 -7.40
C ALA A 85 7.13 -6.68 -6.43
N GLY A 86 6.84 -5.49 -6.98
CA GLY A 86 6.45 -4.33 -6.18
C GLY A 86 4.97 -4.33 -5.86
N VAL A 87 4.15 -3.82 -6.79
CA VAL A 87 2.73 -3.50 -6.54
C VAL A 87 1.90 -4.75 -6.24
N SER A 88 1.99 -5.79 -7.07
CA SER A 88 1.09 -6.96 -6.94
C SER A 88 1.39 -7.77 -5.69
N CYS A 89 2.67 -8.07 -5.42
CA CYS A 89 3.06 -8.75 -4.18
C CYS A 89 2.72 -7.92 -2.95
N CYS A 90 2.91 -6.59 -2.99
CA CYS A 90 2.48 -5.70 -1.93
C CYS A 90 0.97 -5.83 -1.66
N GLN A 91 0.15 -5.75 -2.69
CA GLN A 91 -1.30 -5.83 -2.56
C GLN A 91 -1.78 -7.17 -2.01
N PHE A 92 -1.13 -8.27 -2.42
CA PHE A 92 -1.48 -9.59 -1.90
C PHE A 92 -1.06 -9.73 -0.43
N THR A 93 0.18 -9.43 -0.08
CA THR A 93 0.69 -9.57 1.28
C THR A 93 0.01 -8.62 2.26
N TYR A 94 -0.36 -7.42 1.83
CA TYR A 94 -1.17 -6.48 2.61
C TYR A 94 -2.54 -7.05 2.94
N PHE A 95 -3.30 -7.55 1.95
CA PHE A 95 -4.61 -8.13 2.18
C PHE A 95 -4.56 -9.44 2.95
N LEU A 96 -3.50 -10.23 2.75
CA LEU A 96 -3.24 -11.41 3.58
C LEU A 96 -3.02 -11.00 5.05
N THR A 97 -2.27 -9.91 5.30
CA THR A 97 -2.08 -9.38 6.66
C THR A 97 -3.41 -8.95 7.28
N ILE A 98 -4.28 -8.30 6.51
CA ILE A 98 -5.62 -7.92 6.96
C ILE A 98 -6.46 -9.15 7.31
N GLN A 99 -6.44 -10.17 6.47
CA GLN A 99 -7.17 -11.43 6.72
C GLN A 99 -6.70 -12.14 7.99
N LEU A 100 -5.39 -12.13 8.23
CA LEU A 100 -4.77 -12.81 9.39
C LEU A 100 -4.81 -11.97 10.68
N SER A 101 -5.21 -10.69 10.60
CA SER A 101 -5.23 -9.77 11.76
C SER A 101 -6.36 -8.74 11.65
N SER A 102 -6.06 -7.52 11.19
CA SER A 102 -7.03 -6.43 10.98
C SER A 102 -6.52 -5.44 9.94
N ALA A 103 -7.43 -4.58 9.43
CA ALA A 103 -7.05 -3.52 8.51
C ALA A 103 -6.06 -2.53 9.13
N GLY A 104 -6.28 -2.13 10.40
CA GLY A 104 -5.34 -1.27 11.12
C GLY A 104 -3.95 -1.90 11.26
N MET A 105 -3.87 -3.20 11.55
CA MET A 105 -2.60 -3.92 11.65
C MET A 105 -1.90 -4.01 10.29
N GLY A 106 -2.64 -4.31 9.23
CA GLY A 106 -2.09 -4.39 7.87
C GLY A 106 -1.45 -3.08 7.43
N THR A 107 -2.13 -1.95 7.64
CA THR A 107 -1.62 -0.63 7.27
C THR A 107 -0.40 -0.22 8.08
N ILE A 108 -0.43 -0.39 9.40
CA ILE A 108 0.68 0.06 10.25
C ILE A 108 1.96 -0.75 10.06
N LEU A 109 1.86 -2.07 9.81
CA LEU A 109 3.03 -2.89 9.49
C LEU A 109 3.63 -2.49 8.12
N GLN A 110 2.79 -2.14 7.14
CA GLN A 110 3.24 -1.63 5.85
C GLN A 110 3.95 -0.27 5.98
N ASP A 111 3.51 0.58 6.92
CA ASP A 111 4.10 1.90 7.21
C ASP A 111 5.53 1.84 7.81
N VAL A 112 6.08 0.65 8.03
CA VAL A 112 7.52 0.45 8.28
C VAL A 112 8.36 0.62 7.01
N SER A 113 7.75 0.63 5.83
CA SER A 113 8.43 0.75 4.53
C SER A 113 9.40 1.94 4.41
N PRO A 114 9.17 3.14 4.96
CA PRO A 114 10.14 4.24 4.92
C PRO A 114 11.48 3.91 5.60
N VAL A 115 11.46 3.08 6.65
CA VAL A 115 12.69 2.61 7.30
C VAL A 115 13.46 1.66 6.38
N ILE A 116 12.75 0.76 5.69
CA ILE A 116 13.36 -0.15 4.71
C ILE A 116 13.99 0.66 3.56
N ILE A 117 13.26 1.65 3.04
CA ILE A 117 13.77 2.58 2.01
C ILE A 117 15.02 3.31 2.51
N LEU A 118 15.00 3.83 3.73
CA LEU A 118 16.14 4.50 4.35
C LEU A 118 17.37 3.58 4.40
N LEU A 119 17.22 2.34 4.87
CA LEU A 119 18.32 1.37 4.93
C LEU A 119 18.90 1.10 3.55
N VAL A 120 18.05 0.88 2.54
CA VAL A 120 18.49 0.68 1.15
C VAL A 120 19.25 1.91 0.63
N VAL A 121 18.76 3.13 0.90
CA VAL A 121 19.45 4.38 0.51
C VAL A 121 20.80 4.51 1.20
N CYS A 122 20.90 4.19 2.49
CA CYS A 122 22.18 4.21 3.22
C CYS A 122 23.19 3.24 2.59
N ILE A 123 22.76 2.02 2.24
CA ILE A 123 23.60 1.02 1.58
C ILE A 123 24.04 1.53 0.19
N GLN A 124 23.12 2.03 -0.63
CA GLN A 124 23.44 2.55 -1.97
C GLN A 124 24.41 3.71 -1.95
N GLN A 125 24.27 4.61 -0.95
CA GLN A 125 25.14 5.76 -0.77
C GLN A 125 26.42 5.45 0.03
N LYS A 126 26.59 4.20 0.45
CA LYS A 126 27.75 3.74 1.28
C LYS A 126 27.95 4.64 2.52
N ARG A 127 26.86 5.08 3.13
CA ARG A 127 26.89 5.92 4.34
C ARG A 127 26.16 5.25 5.50
N GLY A 128 26.57 5.57 6.71
CA GLY A 128 25.78 5.22 7.90
C GLY A 128 24.51 6.07 8.04
N PRO A 129 23.51 5.59 8.78
CA PRO A 129 22.34 6.39 9.12
C PRO A 129 22.75 7.59 9.98
N ARG A 130 22.05 8.71 9.79
CA ARG A 130 22.22 9.90 10.62
C ARG A 130 21.55 9.70 11.98
N VAL A 131 21.88 10.52 12.97
CA VAL A 131 21.33 10.39 14.34
C VAL A 131 19.80 10.34 14.35
N PHE A 132 19.11 11.26 13.66
CA PHE A 132 17.66 11.25 13.60
C PHE A 132 17.10 10.04 12.82
N GLU A 133 17.84 9.51 11.83
CA GLU A 133 17.49 8.29 11.11
C GLU A 133 17.59 7.07 12.04
N ILE A 134 18.57 7.03 12.93
CA ILE A 134 18.69 5.99 13.97
C ILE A 134 17.49 6.04 14.92
N PHE A 135 17.11 7.23 15.40
CA PHE A 135 15.91 7.38 16.22
C PHE A 135 14.65 6.89 15.49
N SER A 136 14.53 7.17 14.18
CA SER A 136 13.42 6.69 13.38
C SER A 136 13.40 5.16 13.27
N ILE A 137 14.55 4.52 13.08
CA ILE A 137 14.66 3.05 13.07
C ILE A 137 14.24 2.47 14.43
N VAL A 138 14.72 3.04 15.52
CA VAL A 138 14.37 2.59 16.88
C VAL A 138 12.86 2.74 17.12
N LEU A 139 12.28 3.88 16.75
CA LEU A 139 10.82 4.10 16.87
C LEU A 139 10.02 3.08 16.06
N ALA A 140 10.46 2.76 14.83
CA ALA A 140 9.81 1.74 14.03
C ALA A 140 9.86 0.36 14.70
N LEU A 141 11.03 -0.06 15.20
CA LEU A 141 11.20 -1.33 15.88
C LEU A 141 10.38 -1.41 17.16
N VAL A 142 10.40 -0.35 17.98
CA VAL A 142 9.58 -0.25 19.20
C VAL A 142 8.09 -0.28 18.85
N GLY A 143 7.65 0.47 17.83
CA GLY A 143 6.27 0.49 17.39
C GLY A 143 5.79 -0.89 16.96
N VAL A 144 6.55 -1.56 16.09
CA VAL A 144 6.23 -2.94 15.66
C VAL A 144 6.21 -3.89 16.86
N PHE A 145 7.19 -3.81 17.76
CA PHE A 145 7.22 -4.65 18.97
C PHE A 145 5.97 -4.44 19.82
N LEU A 146 5.60 -3.20 20.15
CA LEU A 146 4.42 -2.92 20.97
C LEU A 146 3.13 -3.47 20.36
N ILE A 147 2.93 -3.28 19.06
CA ILE A 147 1.75 -3.73 18.35
C ILE A 147 1.71 -5.27 18.25
N THR A 148 2.83 -5.91 17.97
CA THR A 148 2.86 -7.34 17.69
C THR A 148 2.91 -8.23 18.94
N THR A 149 3.34 -7.67 20.07
CA THR A 149 3.48 -8.43 21.34
C THR A 149 2.58 -7.94 22.46
N HIS A 150 1.96 -6.76 22.30
CA HIS A 150 1.27 -6.05 23.39
C HIS A 150 2.14 -5.93 24.65
N GLY A 151 3.44 -5.68 24.45
CA GLY A 151 4.42 -5.54 25.53
C GLY A 151 4.87 -6.87 26.17
N SER A 152 4.39 -8.02 25.71
CA SER A 152 4.83 -9.32 26.19
C SER A 152 6.18 -9.72 25.58
N LEU A 153 7.08 -10.26 26.39
CA LEU A 153 8.36 -10.81 25.91
C LEU A 153 8.26 -12.30 25.56
N THR A 154 7.12 -12.94 25.87
CA THR A 154 6.95 -14.40 25.78
C THR A 154 5.94 -14.84 24.73
N GLY A 155 5.23 -13.90 24.07
CA GLY A 155 4.21 -14.24 23.09
C GLY A 155 3.94 -13.11 22.08
N LEU A 156 3.39 -13.51 20.95
CA LEU A 156 2.91 -12.59 19.92
C LEU A 156 1.40 -12.39 20.07
N ALA A 157 0.94 -11.16 20.04
CA ALA A 157 -0.48 -10.79 19.98
C ALA A 157 -1.09 -11.01 18.59
N VAL A 158 -0.23 -11.07 17.55
CA VAL A 158 -0.59 -11.37 16.16
C VAL A 158 0.07 -12.67 15.71
N SER A 159 -0.52 -13.33 14.72
CA SER A 159 0.09 -14.53 14.16
C SER A 159 1.43 -14.23 13.49
N PRO A 160 2.43 -15.14 13.58
CA PRO A 160 3.71 -14.98 12.88
C PRO A 160 3.52 -14.75 11.37
N ALA A 161 2.50 -15.39 10.77
CA ALA A 161 2.18 -15.22 9.36
C ALA A 161 1.71 -13.79 9.03
N ALA A 162 0.90 -13.17 9.92
CA ALA A 162 0.49 -11.76 9.77
C ALA A 162 1.68 -10.81 9.85
N LEU A 163 2.59 -11.03 10.81
CA LEU A 163 3.80 -10.22 10.94
C LEU A 163 4.70 -10.35 9.70
N VAL A 164 4.98 -11.56 9.26
CA VAL A 164 5.81 -11.80 8.07
C VAL A 164 5.19 -11.19 6.82
N SER A 165 3.89 -11.42 6.58
CA SER A 165 3.21 -10.85 5.41
C SER A 165 3.19 -9.31 5.42
N GLY A 166 3.02 -8.68 6.59
CA GLY A 166 3.07 -7.23 6.75
C GLY A 166 4.46 -6.66 6.46
N ILE A 167 5.53 -7.29 6.95
CA ILE A 167 6.91 -6.87 6.66
C ILE A 167 7.26 -7.11 5.18
N VAL A 168 6.83 -8.21 4.58
CA VAL A 168 7.00 -8.45 3.13
C VAL A 168 6.27 -7.37 2.34
N SER A 169 5.06 -6.99 2.74
CA SER A 169 4.33 -5.87 2.14
C SER A 169 5.15 -4.57 2.18
N ALA A 170 5.74 -4.23 3.33
CA ALA A 170 6.61 -3.06 3.48
C ALA A 170 7.87 -3.13 2.58
N CYS A 171 8.47 -4.30 2.40
CA CYS A 171 9.57 -4.51 1.44
C CYS A 171 9.11 -4.27 0.00
N CYS A 172 7.93 -4.76 -0.37
CA CYS A 172 7.36 -4.55 -1.71
C CYS A 172 7.06 -3.06 -1.96
N VAL A 173 6.63 -2.31 -0.93
CA VAL A 173 6.51 -0.83 -1.00
C VAL A 173 7.85 -0.20 -1.35
N ALA A 174 8.94 -0.63 -0.72
CA ALA A 174 10.28 -0.14 -1.04
C ALA A 174 10.65 -0.43 -2.50
N ILE A 175 10.34 -1.62 -3.01
CA ILE A 175 10.60 -2.00 -4.40
C ILE A 175 9.82 -1.07 -5.34
N TYR A 176 8.50 -0.95 -5.23
CA TYR A 176 7.72 -0.15 -6.17
C TYR A 176 7.95 1.36 -6.03
N THR A 177 8.51 1.81 -4.92
CA THR A 177 8.86 3.23 -4.71
C THR A 177 10.22 3.57 -5.30
N MET A 178 11.20 2.67 -5.17
CA MET A 178 12.59 2.98 -5.53
C MET A 178 12.97 2.56 -6.94
N TRP A 179 12.42 1.42 -7.41
CA TRP A 179 12.81 0.82 -8.69
C TRP A 179 12.39 1.63 -9.91
N PRO A 180 11.11 2.09 -10.04
CA PRO A 180 10.58 2.59 -11.31
C PRO A 180 10.79 4.09 -11.54
N LYS A 181 11.74 4.76 -10.89
CA LYS A 181 11.90 6.23 -11.00
C LYS A 181 11.94 6.71 -12.45
N LYS A 182 12.79 6.10 -13.30
CA LYS A 182 12.91 6.46 -14.71
C LYS A 182 11.63 6.19 -15.50
N LEU A 183 10.89 5.13 -15.13
CA LEU A 183 9.64 4.78 -15.76
C LEU A 183 8.53 5.78 -15.40
N GLN A 184 8.46 6.19 -14.12
CA GLN A 184 7.51 7.19 -13.62
C GLN A 184 7.76 8.61 -14.15
N GLU A 185 9.00 8.94 -14.53
CA GLU A 185 9.34 10.19 -15.20
C GLU A 185 8.86 10.22 -16.66
N GLN A 186 8.75 9.05 -17.31
CA GLN A 186 8.39 8.93 -18.73
C GLN A 186 6.88 8.72 -18.94
N TYR A 187 6.20 8.07 -17.99
CA TYR A 187 4.82 7.62 -18.15
C TYR A 187 3.94 8.02 -16.96
N PRO A 188 2.63 8.28 -17.22
CA PRO A 188 1.68 8.59 -16.16
C PRO A 188 1.58 7.45 -15.14
N THR A 189 1.77 7.75 -13.87
CA THR A 189 1.72 6.75 -12.80
C THR A 189 0.43 5.94 -12.77
N PRO A 190 -0.79 6.50 -13.01
CA PRO A 190 -2.02 5.70 -13.07
C PRO A 190 -2.03 4.66 -14.20
N MET A 191 -1.35 4.93 -15.31
CA MET A 191 -1.20 3.98 -16.41
C MET A 191 -0.30 2.80 -16.00
N LEU A 192 0.85 3.10 -15.38
CA LEU A 192 1.76 2.08 -14.87
C LEU A 192 1.07 1.21 -13.81
N GLN A 193 0.26 1.84 -12.95
CA GLN A 193 -0.55 1.16 -11.95
C GLN A 193 -1.59 0.23 -12.58
N GLY A 194 -2.24 0.67 -13.67
CA GLY A 194 -3.16 -0.16 -14.43
C GLY A 194 -2.50 -1.44 -14.94
N TRP A 195 -1.31 -1.33 -15.55
CA TRP A 195 -0.52 -2.50 -15.96
C TRP A 195 -0.09 -3.37 -14.79
N ALA A 196 0.36 -2.76 -13.70
CA ALA A 196 0.76 -3.49 -12.49
C ALA A 196 -0.41 -4.32 -11.95
N PHE A 197 -1.59 -3.73 -11.82
CA PHE A 197 -2.79 -4.41 -11.35
C PHE A 197 -3.22 -5.51 -12.32
N LEU A 198 -3.24 -5.24 -13.63
CA LEU A 198 -3.65 -6.23 -14.62
C LEU A 198 -2.73 -7.46 -14.62
N MET A 199 -1.42 -7.24 -14.63
CA MET A 199 -0.42 -8.32 -14.57
C MET A 199 -0.54 -9.11 -13.27
N GLY A 200 -0.67 -8.43 -12.12
CA GLY A 200 -0.84 -9.06 -10.82
C GLY A 200 -2.12 -9.86 -10.71
N GLY A 201 -3.23 -9.30 -11.22
CA GLY A 201 -4.51 -10.00 -11.28
C GLY A 201 -4.42 -11.29 -12.09
N ILE A 202 -3.79 -11.25 -13.27
CA ILE A 202 -3.56 -12.44 -14.10
C ILE A 202 -2.62 -13.42 -13.39
N MET A 203 -1.49 -12.96 -12.87
CA MET A 203 -0.50 -13.81 -12.17
C MET A 203 -1.15 -14.57 -11.00
N PHE A 204 -1.82 -13.85 -10.10
CA PHE A 204 -2.45 -14.48 -8.95
C PHE A 204 -3.68 -15.31 -9.31
N ALA A 205 -4.42 -14.97 -10.38
CA ALA A 205 -5.50 -15.81 -10.88
C ALA A 205 -4.97 -17.16 -11.37
N LEU A 206 -3.82 -17.18 -12.05
CA LEU A 206 -3.18 -18.43 -12.50
C LEU A 206 -2.62 -19.26 -11.33
N ILE A 207 -2.09 -18.59 -10.28
CA ILE A 207 -1.53 -19.28 -9.10
C ILE A 207 -2.65 -19.85 -8.22
N PHE A 208 -3.63 -19.03 -7.84
CA PHE A 208 -4.66 -19.40 -6.86
C PHE A 208 -5.91 -19.99 -7.47
N ARG A 209 -6.11 -19.83 -8.79
CA ARG A 209 -7.26 -20.38 -9.53
C ARG A 209 -8.61 -20.07 -8.87
N PRO A 210 -8.97 -18.78 -8.69
CA PRO A 210 -10.18 -18.39 -7.97
C PRO A 210 -11.47 -19.00 -8.53
N TRP A 211 -11.49 -19.41 -9.81
CA TRP A 211 -12.60 -20.13 -10.44
C TRP A 211 -12.78 -21.57 -9.94
N GLN A 212 -11.82 -22.13 -9.19
CA GLN A 212 -11.92 -23.46 -8.56
C GLN A 212 -12.37 -23.37 -7.10
N ILE A 213 -12.45 -22.16 -6.55
CA ILE A 213 -12.90 -21.91 -5.18
C ILE A 213 -14.43 -21.77 -5.25
N ASP A 214 -15.13 -22.63 -4.54
CA ASP A 214 -16.59 -22.62 -4.47
C ASP A 214 -17.06 -21.48 -3.54
N TYR A 215 -17.05 -20.26 -4.07
CA TYR A 215 -17.49 -19.07 -3.41
C TYR A 215 -18.35 -18.21 -4.33
N VAL A 216 -19.57 -17.92 -3.89
CA VAL A 216 -20.49 -17.03 -4.60
C VAL A 216 -20.73 -15.80 -3.73
N PRO A 217 -20.35 -14.59 -4.18
CA PRO A 217 -20.56 -13.37 -3.41
C PRO A 217 -22.03 -13.12 -3.14
N THR A 218 -22.38 -12.75 -1.91
CA THR A 218 -23.69 -12.17 -1.59
C THR A 218 -23.83 -10.79 -2.24
N ALA A 219 -25.01 -10.19 -2.20
CA ALA A 219 -25.19 -8.81 -2.67
C ALA A 219 -24.27 -7.84 -1.90
N MET A 220 -24.08 -8.04 -0.59
CA MET A 220 -23.17 -7.24 0.22
C MET A 220 -21.70 -7.54 -0.09
N GLY A 221 -21.37 -8.81 -0.35
CA GLY A 221 -20.05 -9.22 -0.84
C GLY A 221 -19.70 -8.58 -2.18
N ALA A 222 -20.64 -8.55 -3.13
CA ALA A 222 -20.45 -7.88 -4.42
C ALA A 222 -20.27 -6.36 -4.27
N PHE A 223 -21.05 -5.71 -3.40
CA PHE A 223 -20.85 -4.29 -3.05
C PHE A 223 -19.49 -4.05 -2.41
N GLY A 224 -19.04 -4.94 -1.52
CA GLY A 224 -17.72 -4.88 -0.91
C GLY A 224 -16.58 -4.99 -1.92
N ILE A 225 -16.68 -5.92 -2.88
CA ILE A 225 -15.71 -6.07 -3.99
C ILE A 225 -15.69 -4.78 -4.82
N PHE A 226 -16.86 -4.25 -5.21
CA PHE A 226 -16.95 -2.98 -5.94
C PHE A 226 -16.26 -1.85 -5.17
N THR A 227 -16.49 -1.73 -3.86
CA THR A 227 -15.87 -0.72 -3.01
C THR A 227 -14.35 -0.86 -2.98
N VAL A 228 -13.83 -2.07 -2.79
CA VAL A 228 -12.39 -2.33 -2.75
C VAL A 228 -11.74 -2.03 -4.11
N VAL A 229 -12.40 -2.37 -5.22
CA VAL A 229 -11.90 -2.11 -6.58
C VAL A 229 -11.94 -0.62 -6.90
N VAL A 230 -13.12 -0.01 -6.80
CA VAL A 230 -13.33 1.37 -7.28
C VAL A 230 -12.79 2.38 -6.29
N LEU A 231 -13.18 2.29 -5.01
CA LEU A 231 -12.74 3.24 -3.99
C LEU A 231 -11.25 3.04 -3.66
N GLY A 232 -10.82 1.78 -3.42
CA GLY A 232 -9.46 1.48 -2.96
C GLY A 232 -8.40 1.58 -4.07
N ASN A 233 -8.67 1.06 -5.27
CA ASN A 233 -7.64 0.99 -6.30
C ASN A 233 -7.73 2.15 -7.32
N VAL A 234 -8.94 2.57 -7.72
CA VAL A 234 -9.09 3.59 -8.77
C VAL A 234 -9.16 4.99 -8.17
N LEU A 235 -10.13 5.23 -7.27
CA LEU A 235 -10.41 6.56 -6.74
C LEU A 235 -9.34 7.03 -5.75
N ALA A 236 -9.00 6.21 -4.76
CA ALA A 236 -8.02 6.54 -3.73
C ALA A 236 -6.69 6.95 -4.35
N PHE A 237 -6.20 6.13 -5.29
CA PHE A 237 -4.95 6.39 -5.99
C PHE A 237 -5.03 7.66 -6.85
N SER A 238 -6.14 7.87 -7.57
CA SER A 238 -6.34 9.06 -8.40
C SER A 238 -6.38 10.34 -7.56
N LEU A 239 -7.06 10.33 -6.43
CA LEU A 239 -7.11 11.47 -5.49
C LEU A 239 -5.71 11.76 -4.91
N TYR A 240 -5.04 10.73 -4.39
CA TYR A 240 -3.73 10.86 -3.78
C TYR A 240 -2.72 11.45 -4.78
N MET A 241 -2.62 10.86 -5.97
CA MET A 241 -1.70 11.31 -7.02
C MET A 241 -2.02 12.70 -7.58
N SER A 242 -3.30 13.11 -7.56
CA SER A 242 -3.69 14.48 -7.93
C SER A 242 -3.29 15.51 -6.87
N GLY A 243 -3.17 15.10 -5.62
CA GLY A 243 -2.75 15.97 -4.52
C GLY A 243 -1.23 16.16 -4.42
N VAL A 244 -0.44 15.11 -4.72
CA VAL A 244 1.02 15.11 -4.58
C VAL A 244 1.71 16.29 -5.28
N PRO A 245 1.42 16.65 -6.54
CA PRO A 245 2.05 17.78 -7.21
C PRO A 245 1.77 19.13 -6.54
N LEU A 246 0.63 19.27 -5.85
CA LEU A 246 0.21 20.53 -5.21
C LEU A 246 0.89 20.79 -3.86
N ILE A 247 1.34 19.75 -3.17
CA ILE A 247 1.90 19.87 -1.80
C ILE A 247 3.31 19.32 -1.66
N GLY A 248 3.77 18.58 -2.67
CA GLY A 248 5.06 17.89 -2.68
C GLY A 248 5.04 16.51 -1.99
N PRO A 249 5.96 15.60 -2.39
CA PRO A 249 5.96 14.20 -1.96
C PRO A 249 6.16 14.03 -0.46
N GLN A 250 6.97 14.88 0.20
CA GLN A 250 7.21 14.82 1.65
C GLN A 250 5.94 15.06 2.47
N LYS A 251 5.12 16.07 2.10
CA LYS A 251 3.85 16.34 2.80
C LYS A 251 2.82 15.28 2.45
N ALA A 252 2.82 14.80 1.20
CA ALA A 252 1.92 13.74 0.79
C ALA A 252 2.14 12.46 1.61
N SER A 253 3.40 12.07 1.87
CA SER A 253 3.72 10.91 2.70
C SER A 253 3.30 11.07 4.17
N LEU A 254 3.27 12.30 4.73
CA LEU A 254 2.68 12.53 6.04
C LEU A 254 1.16 12.38 6.03
N TYR A 255 0.51 12.88 4.99
CA TYR A 255 -0.94 12.78 4.87
C TYR A 255 -1.43 11.36 4.55
N SER A 256 -0.55 10.47 4.03
CA SER A 256 -0.90 9.05 3.86
C SER A 256 -1.18 8.35 5.19
N PHE A 257 -0.70 8.89 6.32
CA PHE A 257 -1.04 8.37 7.65
C PHE A 257 -2.55 8.46 7.98
N ALA A 258 -3.34 9.20 7.20
CA ALA A 258 -4.79 9.13 7.26
C ALA A 258 -5.34 7.72 6.97
N GLU A 259 -4.60 6.89 6.21
CA GLU A 259 -4.97 5.50 5.94
C GLU A 259 -5.00 4.65 7.22
N PRO A 260 -3.89 4.46 7.97
CA PRO A 260 -3.92 3.63 9.17
C PRO A 260 -4.83 4.20 10.26
N VAL A 261 -4.94 5.51 10.38
CA VAL A 261 -5.88 6.14 11.34
C VAL A 261 -7.33 5.79 10.98
N THR A 262 -7.71 5.94 9.70
CA THR A 262 -9.06 5.59 9.24
C THR A 262 -9.31 4.09 9.40
N ALA A 263 -8.33 3.26 9.03
CA ALA A 263 -8.43 1.82 9.18
C ALA A 263 -8.59 1.39 10.65
N ALA A 264 -7.81 1.96 11.57
CA ALA A 264 -7.91 1.66 12.99
C ALA A 264 -9.28 2.07 13.58
N ILE A 265 -9.75 3.28 13.27
CA ILE A 265 -11.05 3.77 13.73
C ILE A 265 -12.20 2.88 13.25
N ILE A 266 -12.28 2.61 11.95
CA ILE A 266 -13.37 1.81 11.37
C ILE A 266 -13.26 0.35 11.83
N SER A 267 -12.06 -0.24 11.80
CA SER A 267 -11.83 -1.63 12.24
C SER A 267 -12.27 -1.84 13.68
N THR A 268 -12.00 -0.87 14.57
CA THR A 268 -12.38 -0.94 15.98
C THR A 268 -13.86 -0.65 16.21
N LEU A 269 -14.36 0.48 15.69
CA LEU A 269 -15.72 0.93 16.02
C LEU A 269 -16.81 0.22 15.22
N VAL A 270 -16.51 -0.22 13.99
CA VAL A 270 -17.51 -0.82 13.10
C VAL A 270 -17.35 -2.33 13.04
N LEU A 271 -16.12 -2.84 12.98
CA LEU A 271 -15.84 -4.27 12.83
C LEU A 271 -15.57 -4.99 14.17
N GLY A 272 -15.47 -4.22 15.28
CA GLY A 272 -15.28 -4.76 16.63
C GLY A 272 -13.87 -5.36 16.86
N SER A 273 -12.87 -4.95 16.06
CA SER A 273 -11.49 -5.37 16.28
C SER A 273 -10.95 -4.79 17.59
N PRO A 274 -10.26 -5.58 18.42
CA PRO A 274 -9.67 -5.04 19.64
C PRO A 274 -8.62 -3.97 19.30
N PHE A 275 -8.63 -2.87 20.04
CA PHE A 275 -7.64 -1.82 19.98
C PHE A 275 -7.19 -1.47 21.39
N THR A 276 -5.98 -1.83 21.72
CA THR A 276 -5.44 -1.75 23.08
C THR A 276 -4.57 -0.48 23.24
N LEU A 277 -4.18 -0.20 24.47
CA LEU A 277 -3.21 0.86 24.76
C LEU A 277 -1.86 0.59 24.05
N TRP A 278 -1.46 -0.67 23.92
CA TRP A 278 -0.24 -1.06 23.24
C TRP A 278 -0.29 -0.73 21.74
N ASP A 279 -1.45 -0.94 21.10
CA ASP A 279 -1.67 -0.53 19.72
C ASP A 279 -1.56 0.98 19.58
N ALA A 280 -2.21 1.76 20.46
CA ALA A 280 -2.14 3.22 20.44
C ALA A 280 -0.69 3.74 20.60
N LEU A 281 0.09 3.18 21.52
CA LEU A 281 1.49 3.53 21.72
C LEU A 281 2.34 3.16 20.51
N GLY A 282 2.14 1.97 19.94
CA GLY A 282 2.83 1.52 18.74
C GLY A 282 2.52 2.39 17.51
N PHE A 283 1.24 2.72 17.29
CA PHE A 283 0.83 3.69 16.26
C PHE A 283 1.52 5.04 16.47
N GLY A 284 1.58 5.54 17.72
CA GLY A 284 2.27 6.78 18.06
C GLY A 284 3.75 6.74 17.70
N CYS A 285 4.45 5.63 17.97
CA CYS A 285 5.85 5.44 17.60
C CYS A 285 6.05 5.45 16.08
N ILE A 286 5.20 4.71 15.32
CA ILE A 286 5.29 4.67 13.86
C ILE A 286 4.97 6.04 13.26
N PHE A 287 3.95 6.74 13.78
CA PHE A 287 3.64 8.10 13.33
C PHE A 287 4.80 9.07 13.57
N LEU A 288 5.41 9.04 14.76
CA LEU A 288 6.56 9.89 15.07
C LEU A 288 7.76 9.56 14.17
N MET A 289 7.98 8.29 13.87
CA MET A 289 8.99 7.84 12.89
C MET A 289 8.73 8.46 11.51
N LEU A 290 7.48 8.42 11.00
CA LEU A 290 7.13 9.01 9.71
C LEU A 290 7.35 10.53 9.70
N VAL A 291 6.98 11.21 10.78
CA VAL A 291 7.24 12.66 10.94
C VAL A 291 8.74 12.97 10.88
N LEU A 292 9.56 12.24 11.64
CA LEU A 292 11.01 12.43 11.66
C LEU A 292 11.65 12.22 10.29
N LEU A 293 11.27 11.17 9.57
CA LEU A 293 11.80 10.86 8.23
C LEU A 293 11.31 11.85 7.15
N SER A 294 10.18 12.52 7.39
CA SER A 294 9.63 13.53 6.47
C SER A 294 10.20 14.94 6.68
N LEU A 295 10.98 15.18 7.75
CA LEU A 295 11.63 16.47 7.98
C LEU A 295 12.68 16.74 6.89
N PRO A 296 12.74 17.98 6.36
CA PRO A 296 13.71 18.34 5.34
C PRO A 296 15.13 18.23 5.92
N THR A 297 15.93 17.35 5.36
CA THR A 297 17.32 17.20 5.73
C THR A 297 18.12 18.35 5.13
N LYS A 298 18.69 19.23 5.94
CA LYS A 298 19.71 20.18 5.46
C LYS A 298 20.85 19.35 4.85
N GLN A 299 20.98 19.35 3.53
CA GLN A 299 22.21 18.91 2.89
C GLN A 299 23.32 19.84 3.40
N LYS A 300 24.24 19.31 4.19
CA LYS A 300 25.54 19.97 4.36
C LYS A 300 26.24 19.85 3.01
N ASN A 301 26.32 20.99 2.31
CA ASN A 301 27.25 21.16 1.19
C ASN A 301 28.67 20.86 1.67
#